data_094fb2455b8eadb4a50856d5109731fe
#
_entry.id   094fb2455b8eadb4a50856d5109731fe
#
_cell.length_a   1.000
_cell.length_b   1.000
_cell.length_c   1.000
_cell.angle_alpha   90.00
_cell.angle_beta   90.00
_cell.angle_gamma   90.00
#
_symmetry.space_group_name_H-M   'P 1'
#
loop_
_entity.id
_entity.type
_entity.pdbx_description
1 polymer ?
#
loop_
_entity_poly.entity_id
_entity_poly.type
_entity_poly.pdbx_seq_one_letter_code
_entity_poly.pdbx_strand_id
1 'polypeptide(L)'
;GVSKKEALELLSANKVEKLPIVDADNKLTGLITVKDFVKTEQYPNASKDSAGRLVVAAGIGTGEESYQRAAALVDAGVDALVVDSAHAHNNRVLEMVSRVQKDFGSKVDVIGGNLATREAAQAMIDAGADAIKVGIGPGSICTTRVVAGVGAPQITALMEAAAVAGPAGVPVIGDGGMQYSGDVAKALAAGADTVMLGSMFAGTTEAPGDIVVYQGKQYKRYRGMGSMGAMQGRGLSGEKRSYSKDRYFQADVRSEDKLVPEGVEGRVPFRGDIDAIVHQIIGGLRASMGYTGSATLAELKTKRFVQITAAGLKAVSYTHLTLPTTPY
;
A
#
# COMPACT_ATOMS: atom_id res chain seq x y z
N GLY A 1 -22.95 7.78 -27.12
CA GLY A 1 -22.55 8.53 -25.94
C GLY A 1 -21.82 9.82 -26.35
N VAL A 2 -21.93 10.87 -25.55
CA VAL A 2 -21.26 12.15 -25.78
C VAL A 2 -19.79 12.01 -25.46
N SER A 3 -18.89 12.51 -26.32
CA SER A 3 -17.46 12.55 -26.05
C SER A 3 -17.13 13.56 -24.93
N LYS A 4 -15.98 13.39 -24.27
CA LYS A 4 -15.52 14.36 -23.24
C LYS A 4 -15.45 15.78 -23.76
N LYS A 5 -15.01 15.97 -25.01
CA LYS A 5 -14.89 17.28 -25.66
C LYS A 5 -16.28 17.91 -25.87
N GLU A 6 -17.22 17.18 -26.42
CA GLU A 6 -18.59 17.64 -26.60
C GLU A 6 -19.28 17.98 -25.28
N ALA A 7 -19.09 17.15 -24.25
CA ALA A 7 -19.63 17.44 -22.92
C ALA A 7 -19.07 18.76 -22.35
N LEU A 8 -17.77 19.02 -22.50
CA LEU A 8 -17.14 20.27 -22.04
C LEU A 8 -17.66 21.47 -22.81
N GLU A 9 -17.82 21.35 -24.13
CA GLU A 9 -18.39 22.39 -24.99
C GLU A 9 -19.83 22.70 -24.59
N LEU A 10 -20.67 21.70 -24.32
CA LEU A 10 -22.04 21.87 -23.85
C LEU A 10 -22.13 22.56 -22.49
N LEU A 11 -21.29 22.14 -21.54
CA LEU A 11 -21.20 22.75 -20.19
C LEU A 11 -20.81 24.25 -20.31
N SER A 12 -19.80 24.54 -21.13
CA SER A 12 -19.29 25.90 -21.34
C SER A 12 -20.30 26.80 -22.08
N ALA A 13 -20.85 26.31 -23.17
CA ALA A 13 -21.80 27.09 -24.01
C ALA A 13 -23.07 27.47 -23.24
N ASN A 14 -23.54 26.54 -22.38
CA ASN A 14 -24.74 26.78 -21.58
C ASN A 14 -24.45 27.36 -20.18
N LYS A 15 -23.17 27.59 -19.83
CA LYS A 15 -22.74 28.11 -18.51
C LYS A 15 -23.32 27.29 -17.36
N VAL A 16 -23.37 25.96 -17.50
CA VAL A 16 -23.84 25.02 -16.47
C VAL A 16 -22.68 24.16 -15.96
N GLU A 17 -22.76 23.74 -14.70
CA GLU A 17 -21.72 22.93 -14.06
C GLU A 17 -21.97 21.42 -14.17
N LYS A 18 -23.18 21.02 -14.54
CA LYS A 18 -23.64 19.64 -14.54
C LYS A 18 -24.40 19.35 -15.82
N LEU A 19 -24.09 18.20 -16.44
CA LEU A 19 -24.73 17.71 -17.64
C LEU A 19 -25.34 16.33 -17.37
N PRO A 20 -26.67 16.21 -17.28
CA PRO A 20 -27.33 14.91 -17.13
C PRO A 20 -27.14 14.05 -18.40
N ILE A 21 -26.87 12.78 -18.21
CA ILE A 21 -26.86 11.78 -19.29
C ILE A 21 -28.16 10.99 -19.19
N VAL A 22 -28.86 10.89 -20.30
CA VAL A 22 -30.13 10.16 -20.39
C VAL A 22 -30.05 9.06 -21.45
N ASP A 23 -30.87 8.04 -21.29
CA ASP A 23 -31.07 6.99 -22.30
C ASP A 23 -32.05 7.45 -23.38
N ALA A 24 -32.39 6.53 -24.29
CA ALA A 24 -33.36 6.78 -25.39
C ALA A 24 -34.78 7.11 -24.90
N ASP A 25 -35.14 6.68 -23.70
CA ASP A 25 -36.44 6.94 -23.06
C ASP A 25 -36.41 8.20 -22.18
N ASN A 26 -35.33 9.00 -22.26
CA ASN A 26 -35.10 10.23 -21.48
C ASN A 26 -35.00 9.99 -19.96
N LYS A 27 -34.58 8.78 -19.52
CA LYS A 27 -34.31 8.45 -18.14
C LYS A 27 -32.88 8.76 -17.81
N LEU A 28 -32.64 9.31 -16.62
CA LEU A 28 -31.31 9.63 -16.13
C LEU A 28 -30.46 8.37 -15.96
N THR A 29 -29.32 8.29 -16.65
CA THR A 29 -28.35 7.19 -16.59
C THR A 29 -27.01 7.60 -16.04
N GLY A 30 -26.72 8.91 -15.98
CA GLY A 30 -25.46 9.41 -15.46
C GLY A 30 -25.44 10.93 -15.33
N LEU A 31 -24.32 11.45 -14.84
CA LEU A 31 -24.07 12.85 -14.66
C LEU A 31 -22.60 13.15 -14.95
N ILE A 32 -22.35 14.13 -15.80
CA ILE A 32 -21.01 14.70 -16.02
C ILE A 32 -20.96 16.08 -15.36
N THR A 33 -19.88 16.38 -14.66
CA THR A 33 -19.69 17.69 -14.01
C THR A 33 -18.38 18.32 -14.42
N VAL A 34 -18.27 19.66 -14.32
CA VAL A 34 -17.00 20.39 -14.52
C VAL A 34 -15.89 19.83 -13.61
N LYS A 35 -16.24 19.40 -12.38
CA LYS A 35 -15.28 18.81 -11.43
C LYS A 35 -14.63 17.53 -11.96
N ASP A 36 -15.31 16.75 -12.78
CA ASP A 36 -14.76 15.51 -13.36
C ASP A 36 -13.63 15.81 -14.34
N PHE A 37 -13.76 16.91 -15.09
CA PHE A 37 -12.70 17.40 -15.97
C PHE A 37 -11.52 17.93 -15.17
N VAL A 38 -11.78 18.83 -14.21
CA VAL A 38 -10.74 19.41 -13.34
C VAL A 38 -9.95 18.32 -12.62
N LYS A 39 -10.62 17.33 -12.04
CA LYS A 39 -9.94 16.20 -11.38
C LYS A 39 -9.12 15.35 -12.36
N THR A 40 -9.57 15.17 -13.58
CA THR A 40 -8.82 14.41 -14.59
C THR A 40 -7.54 15.14 -14.99
N GLU A 41 -7.57 16.48 -15.07
CA GLU A 41 -6.40 17.31 -15.35
C GLU A 41 -5.45 17.39 -14.15
N GLN A 42 -5.98 17.51 -12.94
CA GLN A 42 -5.19 17.55 -11.71
C GLN A 42 -4.50 16.21 -11.41
N TYR A 43 -5.19 15.09 -11.68
CA TYR A 43 -4.72 13.74 -11.36
C TYR A 43 -4.69 12.83 -12.61
N PRO A 44 -3.84 13.15 -13.60
CA PRO A 44 -3.79 12.41 -14.86
C PRO A 44 -3.32 10.96 -14.70
N ASN A 45 -2.56 10.67 -13.62
CA ASN A 45 -2.01 9.35 -13.33
C ASN A 45 -2.86 8.54 -12.34
N ALA A 46 -4.07 8.98 -12.00
CA ALA A 46 -4.96 8.20 -11.14
C ALA A 46 -5.29 6.87 -11.82
N SER A 47 -5.15 5.76 -11.06
CA SER A 47 -5.50 4.42 -11.55
C SER A 47 -7.01 4.33 -11.74
N LYS A 48 -7.44 4.11 -12.98
CA LYS A 48 -8.86 4.04 -13.35
C LYS A 48 -9.12 2.81 -14.19
N ASP A 49 -10.32 2.27 -14.05
CA ASP A 49 -10.84 1.19 -14.90
C ASP A 49 -11.24 1.71 -16.31
N SER A 50 -11.69 0.81 -17.16
CA SER A 50 -12.17 1.13 -18.52
C SER A 50 -13.37 2.07 -18.55
N ALA A 51 -14.15 2.13 -17.47
CA ALA A 51 -15.29 3.05 -17.30
C ALA A 51 -14.88 4.40 -16.70
N GLY A 52 -13.59 4.60 -16.39
CA GLY A 52 -13.04 5.83 -15.81
C GLY A 52 -13.24 5.96 -14.29
N ARG A 53 -13.66 4.88 -13.59
CA ARG A 53 -13.78 4.83 -12.14
C ARG A 53 -12.42 4.53 -11.51
N LEU A 54 -12.19 5.02 -10.29
CA LEU A 54 -10.97 4.68 -9.55
C LEU A 54 -10.92 3.17 -9.26
N VAL A 55 -9.76 2.57 -9.52
CA VAL A 55 -9.47 1.19 -9.13
C VAL A 55 -9.29 1.14 -7.61
N VAL A 56 -10.00 0.24 -6.94
CA VAL A 56 -10.00 0.12 -5.47
C VAL A 56 -9.66 -1.30 -5.03
N ALA A 57 -8.90 -1.39 -3.94
CA ALA A 57 -8.56 -2.64 -3.28
C ALA A 57 -9.04 -2.64 -1.84
N ALA A 58 -9.42 -3.81 -1.31
CA ALA A 58 -9.86 -3.95 0.07
C ALA A 58 -9.19 -5.12 0.78
N GLY A 59 -8.80 -4.91 2.05
CA GLY A 59 -8.20 -5.93 2.90
C GLY A 59 -9.24 -6.86 3.51
N ILE A 60 -8.89 -8.14 3.54
CA ILE A 60 -9.60 -9.20 4.25
C ILE A 60 -8.61 -10.00 5.09
N GLY A 61 -9.08 -10.64 6.15
CA GLY A 61 -8.30 -11.58 6.96
C GLY A 61 -8.53 -13.02 6.51
N THR A 62 -8.46 -13.95 7.47
CA THR A 62 -8.72 -15.38 7.29
C THR A 62 -10.03 -15.78 7.99
N GLY A 63 -10.54 -16.98 7.67
CA GLY A 63 -11.75 -17.51 8.28
C GLY A 63 -13.06 -17.09 7.61
N GLU A 64 -14.17 -17.66 8.07
CA GLU A 64 -15.47 -17.55 7.37
C GLU A 64 -16.02 -16.12 7.30
N GLU A 65 -15.88 -15.33 8.36
CA GLU A 65 -16.35 -13.94 8.36
C GLU A 65 -15.59 -13.07 7.33
N SER A 66 -14.27 -13.30 7.22
CA SER A 66 -13.45 -12.63 6.20
C SER A 66 -13.85 -13.04 4.79
N TYR A 67 -14.25 -14.29 4.60
CA TYR A 67 -14.79 -14.76 3.32
C TYR A 67 -16.14 -14.11 3.00
N GLN A 68 -17.07 -14.02 3.96
CA GLN A 68 -18.36 -13.31 3.77
C GLN A 68 -18.12 -11.82 3.45
N ARG A 69 -17.12 -11.21 4.09
CA ARG A 69 -16.69 -9.85 3.77
C ARG A 69 -16.16 -9.77 2.34
N ALA A 70 -15.37 -10.75 1.87
CA ALA A 70 -14.88 -10.80 0.50
C ALA A 70 -16.04 -10.82 -0.49
N ALA A 71 -17.03 -11.68 -0.28
CA ALA A 71 -18.23 -11.76 -1.13
C ALA A 71 -18.97 -10.41 -1.20
N ALA A 72 -19.20 -9.77 -0.06
CA ALA A 72 -19.87 -8.46 0.00
C ALA A 72 -19.05 -7.36 -0.71
N LEU A 73 -17.72 -7.40 -0.64
CA LEU A 73 -16.84 -6.45 -1.33
C LEU A 73 -16.87 -6.66 -2.85
N VAL A 74 -16.90 -7.91 -3.31
CA VAL A 74 -17.04 -8.25 -4.73
C VAL A 74 -18.39 -7.75 -5.26
N ASP A 75 -19.47 -7.98 -4.53
CA ASP A 75 -20.80 -7.51 -4.89
C ASP A 75 -20.88 -5.96 -4.90
N ALA A 76 -20.08 -5.29 -4.05
CA ALA A 76 -19.95 -3.83 -4.04
C ALA A 76 -19.06 -3.29 -5.18
N GLY A 77 -18.41 -4.15 -5.97
CA GLY A 77 -17.61 -3.77 -7.13
C GLY A 77 -16.16 -3.39 -6.79
N VAL A 78 -15.53 -4.04 -5.81
CA VAL A 78 -14.09 -3.93 -5.57
C VAL A 78 -13.31 -4.52 -6.74
N ASP A 79 -12.15 -3.95 -7.07
CA ASP A 79 -11.31 -4.43 -8.18
C ASP A 79 -10.26 -5.44 -7.70
N ALA A 80 -9.80 -5.32 -6.45
CA ALA A 80 -8.83 -6.27 -5.89
C ALA A 80 -9.11 -6.58 -4.41
N LEU A 81 -8.89 -7.84 -4.01
CA LEU A 81 -8.94 -8.28 -2.62
C LEU A 81 -7.53 -8.57 -2.12
N VAL A 82 -7.20 -8.05 -0.94
CA VAL A 82 -5.91 -8.28 -0.30
C VAL A 82 -6.11 -9.20 0.90
N VAL A 83 -5.67 -10.46 0.78
CA VAL A 83 -5.60 -11.39 1.93
C VAL A 83 -4.36 -11.02 2.74
N ASP A 84 -4.58 -10.23 3.80
CA ASP A 84 -3.54 -9.52 4.55
C ASP A 84 -3.27 -10.15 5.92
N SER A 85 -2.05 -10.61 6.12
CA SER A 85 -1.58 -11.26 7.33
C SER A 85 -0.19 -10.76 7.73
N ALA A 86 0.15 -10.85 9.00
CA ALA A 86 1.49 -10.55 9.50
C ALA A 86 2.54 -11.54 8.95
N HIS A 87 2.14 -12.78 8.65
CA HIS A 87 2.99 -13.81 8.05
C HIS A 87 2.14 -14.77 7.20
N ALA A 88 2.23 -14.64 5.88
CA ALA A 88 1.33 -15.33 4.96
C ALA A 88 1.75 -16.75 4.59
N HIS A 89 2.98 -17.20 4.90
CA HIS A 89 3.38 -18.60 4.75
C HIS A 89 2.75 -19.45 5.84
N ASN A 90 1.43 -19.53 5.80
CA ASN A 90 0.57 -20.20 6.79
C ASN A 90 -0.62 -20.82 6.05
N ASN A 91 -0.96 -22.06 6.36
CA ASN A 91 -2.01 -22.80 5.65
C ASN A 91 -3.35 -22.04 5.61
N ARG A 92 -3.78 -21.41 6.71
CA ARG A 92 -5.04 -20.65 6.74
C ARG A 92 -5.05 -19.50 5.74
N VAL A 93 -3.92 -18.84 5.55
CA VAL A 93 -3.79 -17.73 4.59
C VAL A 93 -3.78 -18.27 3.16
N LEU A 94 -3.00 -19.30 2.88
CA LEU A 94 -2.94 -19.94 1.56
C LEU A 94 -4.29 -20.53 1.14
N GLU A 95 -5.00 -21.21 2.05
CA GLU A 95 -6.35 -21.73 1.83
C GLU A 95 -7.35 -20.60 1.53
N MET A 96 -7.26 -19.46 2.24
CA MET A 96 -8.12 -18.30 1.97
C MET A 96 -7.83 -17.71 0.59
N VAL A 97 -6.57 -17.54 0.21
CA VAL A 97 -6.18 -17.07 -1.14
C VAL A 97 -6.77 -18.01 -2.20
N SER A 98 -6.55 -19.33 -2.07
CA SER A 98 -7.06 -20.32 -3.03
C SER A 98 -8.58 -20.31 -3.12
N ARG A 99 -9.27 -20.18 -1.97
CA ARG A 99 -10.73 -20.12 -1.94
C ARG A 99 -11.27 -18.87 -2.64
N VAL A 100 -10.72 -17.71 -2.31
CA VAL A 100 -11.12 -16.42 -2.89
C VAL A 100 -10.82 -16.39 -4.39
N GLN A 101 -9.64 -16.87 -4.79
CA GLN A 101 -9.26 -16.97 -6.21
C GLN A 101 -10.21 -17.88 -7.00
N LYS A 102 -10.53 -19.05 -6.44
CA LYS A 102 -11.46 -19.99 -7.06
C LYS A 102 -12.85 -19.39 -7.26
N ASP A 103 -13.37 -18.71 -6.24
CA ASP A 103 -14.78 -18.27 -6.24
C ASP A 103 -14.96 -16.88 -6.88
N PHE A 104 -13.95 -16.01 -6.83
CA PHE A 104 -14.05 -14.61 -7.24
C PHE A 104 -12.97 -14.14 -8.23
N GLY A 105 -11.91 -14.91 -8.50
CA GLY A 105 -10.79 -14.51 -9.33
C GLY A 105 -11.12 -14.17 -10.79
N SER A 106 -12.31 -14.55 -11.26
CA SER A 106 -12.81 -14.10 -12.57
C SER A 106 -13.36 -12.66 -12.57
N LYS A 107 -13.53 -12.06 -11.38
CA LYS A 107 -14.11 -10.71 -11.18
C LYS A 107 -13.15 -9.72 -10.55
N VAL A 108 -12.22 -10.20 -9.74
CA VAL A 108 -11.30 -9.38 -8.95
C VAL A 108 -9.91 -9.99 -8.92
N ASP A 109 -8.87 -9.16 -8.81
CA ASP A 109 -7.53 -9.64 -8.54
C ASP A 109 -7.36 -10.03 -7.06
N VAL A 110 -6.60 -11.09 -6.79
CA VAL A 110 -6.33 -11.57 -5.43
C VAL A 110 -4.86 -11.36 -5.07
N ILE A 111 -4.61 -10.51 -4.08
CA ILE A 111 -3.28 -10.17 -3.58
C ILE A 111 -3.05 -10.89 -2.25
N GLY A 112 -1.94 -11.62 -2.12
CA GLY A 112 -1.60 -12.33 -0.89
C GLY A 112 -0.36 -11.75 -0.19
N GLY A 113 -0.36 -11.68 1.13
CA GLY A 113 0.80 -11.22 1.92
C GLY A 113 0.54 -11.12 3.43
N ASN A 114 1.56 -10.80 4.25
CA ASN A 114 2.94 -10.49 3.85
C ASN A 114 3.83 -11.74 3.93
N LEU A 115 4.82 -11.74 3.10
CA LEU A 115 5.82 -12.81 3.05
C LEU A 115 7.25 -12.23 2.94
N ALA A 116 8.29 -13.07 3.08
CA ALA A 116 9.67 -12.60 3.05
C ALA A 116 10.67 -13.61 2.48
N THR A 117 10.23 -14.82 2.12
CA THR A 117 11.12 -15.88 1.61
C THR A 117 10.67 -16.36 0.24
N ARG A 118 11.58 -17.01 -0.47
CA ARG A 118 11.33 -17.62 -1.78
C ARG A 118 10.26 -18.69 -1.71
N GLU A 119 10.32 -19.54 -0.69
CA GLU A 119 9.36 -20.62 -0.48
C GLU A 119 7.95 -20.07 -0.21
N ALA A 120 7.86 -18.99 0.59
CA ALA A 120 6.59 -18.33 0.85
C ALA A 120 6.01 -17.69 -0.41
N ALA A 121 6.87 -17.09 -1.26
CA ALA A 121 6.45 -16.53 -2.53
C ALA A 121 5.92 -17.61 -3.47
N GLN A 122 6.63 -18.76 -3.59
CA GLN A 122 6.17 -19.88 -4.40
C GLN A 122 4.83 -20.44 -3.89
N ALA A 123 4.71 -20.68 -2.60
CA ALA A 123 3.47 -21.20 -2.01
C ALA A 123 2.28 -20.25 -2.24
N MET A 124 2.51 -18.93 -2.21
CA MET A 124 1.48 -17.93 -2.47
C MET A 124 1.04 -17.91 -3.95
N ILE A 125 1.99 -18.04 -4.86
CA ILE A 125 1.73 -18.17 -6.31
C ILE A 125 0.97 -19.47 -6.60
N ASP A 126 1.41 -20.59 -6.01
CA ASP A 126 0.74 -21.90 -6.14
C ASP A 126 -0.70 -21.87 -5.59
N ALA A 127 -0.95 -21.03 -4.58
CA ALA A 127 -2.29 -20.78 -4.05
C ALA A 127 -3.18 -19.94 -5.00
N GLY A 128 -2.61 -19.38 -6.08
CA GLY A 128 -3.32 -18.64 -7.11
C GLY A 128 -3.36 -17.13 -6.90
N ALA A 129 -2.46 -16.55 -6.13
CA ALA A 129 -2.40 -15.09 -5.97
C ALA A 129 -1.97 -14.41 -7.29
N ASP A 130 -2.69 -13.35 -7.68
CA ASP A 130 -2.39 -12.52 -8.85
C ASP A 130 -1.26 -11.53 -8.58
N ALA A 131 -1.03 -11.18 -7.31
CA ALA A 131 0.12 -10.40 -6.85
C ALA A 131 0.52 -10.78 -5.42
N ILE A 132 1.78 -10.54 -5.06
CA ILE A 132 2.30 -10.84 -3.72
C ILE A 132 2.81 -9.58 -3.01
N LYS A 133 2.57 -9.51 -1.69
CA LYS A 133 3.02 -8.39 -0.85
C LYS A 133 4.12 -8.84 0.11
N VAL A 134 5.28 -8.16 0.05
CA VAL A 134 6.53 -8.57 0.66
C VAL A 134 6.95 -7.60 1.76
N GLY A 135 7.19 -8.13 2.95
CA GLY A 135 7.69 -7.37 4.10
C GLY A 135 7.20 -7.92 5.43
N ILE A 136 8.10 -8.52 6.21
CA ILE A 136 7.85 -8.98 7.57
C ILE A 136 8.77 -8.23 8.51
N GLY A 137 8.17 -7.41 9.37
CA GLY A 137 8.86 -6.62 10.38
C GLY A 137 9.59 -5.34 9.94
N PRO A 138 9.52 -4.84 8.67
CA PRO A 138 10.28 -3.65 8.27
C PRO A 138 9.60 -2.33 8.66
N GLY A 139 8.32 -2.33 9.05
CA GLY A 139 7.57 -1.13 9.35
C GLY A 139 8.15 -0.34 10.55
N SER A 140 8.11 0.99 10.48
CA SER A 140 8.65 1.87 11.54
C SER A 140 7.93 1.74 12.89
N ILE A 141 6.67 1.27 12.85
CA ILE A 141 5.81 1.04 14.02
C ILE A 141 5.67 -0.45 14.35
N CYS A 142 6.37 -1.33 13.62
CA CYS A 142 6.33 -2.77 13.80
C CYS A 142 7.39 -3.21 14.82
N THR A 143 6.98 -4.03 15.78
CA THR A 143 7.87 -4.63 16.79
C THR A 143 7.96 -6.16 16.68
N THR A 144 7.46 -6.76 15.60
CA THR A 144 7.52 -8.21 15.36
C THR A 144 8.93 -8.76 15.49
N ARG A 145 9.94 -8.05 14.96
CA ARG A 145 11.35 -8.44 15.08
C ARG A 145 11.84 -8.51 16.53
N VAL A 146 11.30 -7.67 17.39
CA VAL A 146 11.69 -7.60 18.81
C VAL A 146 10.87 -8.56 19.65
N VAL A 147 9.56 -8.61 19.42
CA VAL A 147 8.61 -9.42 20.22
C VAL A 147 8.64 -10.90 19.84
N ALA A 148 8.61 -11.17 18.54
CA ALA A 148 8.56 -12.54 18.02
C ALA A 148 9.92 -13.05 17.51
N GLY A 149 10.92 -12.18 17.36
CA GLY A 149 12.23 -12.55 16.78
C GLY A 149 12.16 -12.86 15.28
N VAL A 150 11.09 -12.50 14.61
CA VAL A 150 10.80 -12.84 13.20
C VAL A 150 10.84 -11.60 12.32
N GLY A 151 11.45 -11.71 11.15
CA GLY A 151 11.54 -10.67 10.15
C GLY A 151 12.73 -10.86 9.22
N ALA A 152 12.73 -10.15 8.10
CA ALA A 152 13.81 -10.18 7.13
C ALA A 152 14.21 -8.76 6.73
N PRO A 153 15.50 -8.51 6.37
CA PRO A 153 15.90 -7.27 5.70
C PRO A 153 15.11 -7.11 4.40
N GLN A 154 14.51 -5.92 4.20
CA GLN A 154 13.53 -5.73 3.14
C GLN A 154 14.07 -5.98 1.72
N ILE A 155 15.29 -5.53 1.44
CA ILE A 155 15.90 -5.76 0.12
C ILE A 155 16.13 -7.26 -0.14
N THR A 156 16.59 -8.01 0.87
CA THR A 156 16.74 -9.47 0.79
C THR A 156 15.39 -10.13 0.52
N ALA A 157 14.35 -9.77 1.28
CA ALA A 157 13.02 -10.32 1.08
C ALA A 157 12.45 -10.06 -0.32
N LEU A 158 12.66 -8.84 -0.85
CA LEU A 158 12.24 -8.48 -2.20
C LEU A 158 12.98 -9.29 -3.26
N MET A 159 14.31 -9.43 -3.15
CA MET A 159 15.11 -10.20 -4.10
C MET A 159 14.70 -11.68 -4.10
N GLU A 160 14.49 -12.28 -2.93
CA GLU A 160 14.04 -13.67 -2.79
C GLU A 160 12.66 -13.90 -3.41
N ALA A 161 11.70 -13.02 -3.12
CA ALA A 161 10.35 -13.10 -3.67
C ALA A 161 10.33 -12.86 -5.18
N ALA A 162 11.04 -11.84 -5.66
CA ALA A 162 11.12 -11.49 -7.07
C ALA A 162 11.78 -12.56 -7.93
N ALA A 163 12.72 -13.35 -7.36
CA ALA A 163 13.37 -14.45 -8.06
C ALA A 163 12.37 -15.56 -8.49
N VAL A 164 11.24 -15.67 -7.80
CA VAL A 164 10.15 -16.62 -8.12
C VAL A 164 9.02 -15.92 -8.86
N ALA A 165 8.60 -14.78 -8.37
CA ALA A 165 7.46 -14.04 -8.90
C ALA A 165 7.70 -13.49 -10.31
N GLY A 166 8.93 -13.01 -10.60
CA GLY A 166 9.30 -12.49 -11.92
C GLY A 166 9.10 -13.49 -13.05
N PRO A 167 9.70 -14.70 -13.00
CA PRO A 167 9.48 -15.75 -13.99
C PRO A 167 8.02 -16.20 -14.11
N ALA A 168 7.26 -16.14 -13.03
CA ALA A 168 5.82 -16.46 -13.01
C ALA A 168 4.92 -15.33 -13.54
N GLY A 169 5.48 -14.15 -13.81
CA GLY A 169 4.71 -12.97 -14.22
C GLY A 169 3.83 -12.36 -13.13
N VAL A 170 4.11 -12.69 -11.85
CA VAL A 170 3.33 -12.23 -10.70
C VAL A 170 3.97 -10.96 -10.12
N PRO A 171 3.25 -9.81 -10.06
CA PRO A 171 3.76 -8.56 -9.52
C PRO A 171 4.10 -8.64 -8.03
N VAL A 172 5.12 -7.88 -7.64
CA VAL A 172 5.62 -7.79 -6.26
C VAL A 172 5.36 -6.40 -5.67
N ILE A 173 4.70 -6.35 -4.53
CA ILE A 173 4.47 -5.12 -3.75
C ILE A 173 5.47 -5.09 -2.61
N GLY A 174 6.41 -4.13 -2.61
CA GLY A 174 7.35 -3.93 -1.51
C GLY A 174 6.70 -3.14 -0.37
N ASP A 175 6.42 -3.79 0.76
CA ASP A 175 5.67 -3.21 1.87
C ASP A 175 6.55 -2.93 3.08
N GLY A 176 6.73 -1.65 3.38
CA GLY A 176 7.42 -1.16 4.58
C GLY A 176 8.94 -1.03 4.45
N GLY A 177 9.55 -0.41 5.47
CA GLY A 177 11.00 -0.23 5.59
C GLY A 177 11.58 0.95 4.82
N MET A 178 10.79 1.66 4.03
CA MET A 178 11.23 2.80 3.25
C MET A 178 11.02 4.11 4.02
N GLN A 179 12.07 4.90 4.15
CA GLN A 179 12.08 6.18 4.85
C GLN A 179 12.40 7.36 3.91
N TYR A 180 13.06 7.09 2.81
CA TYR A 180 13.52 8.06 1.83
C TYR A 180 13.17 7.65 0.41
N SER A 181 13.17 8.59 -0.52
CA SER A 181 12.96 8.32 -1.95
C SER A 181 13.97 7.32 -2.54
N GLY A 182 15.23 7.37 -2.06
CA GLY A 182 16.24 6.39 -2.44
C GLY A 182 15.95 4.96 -2.01
N ASP A 183 15.19 4.77 -0.93
CA ASP A 183 14.78 3.43 -0.51
C ASP A 183 13.69 2.86 -1.43
N VAL A 184 12.81 3.73 -1.94
CA VAL A 184 11.83 3.36 -2.99
C VAL A 184 12.55 2.90 -4.25
N ALA A 185 13.55 3.67 -4.72
CA ALA A 185 14.35 3.28 -5.88
C ALA A 185 15.06 1.92 -5.68
N LYS A 186 15.62 1.69 -4.47
CA LYS A 186 16.24 0.40 -4.12
C LYS A 186 15.21 -0.74 -4.08
N ALA A 187 14.02 -0.52 -3.55
CA ALA A 187 12.99 -1.55 -3.51
C ALA A 187 12.54 -1.96 -4.91
N LEU A 188 12.33 -0.99 -5.81
CA LEU A 188 12.00 -1.24 -7.21
C LEU A 188 13.15 -1.95 -7.95
N ALA A 189 14.40 -1.52 -7.74
CA ALA A 189 15.56 -2.19 -8.31
C ALA A 189 15.75 -3.63 -7.78
N ALA A 190 15.34 -3.92 -6.54
CA ALA A 190 15.37 -5.25 -5.94
C ALA A 190 14.27 -6.19 -6.45
N GLY A 191 13.38 -5.72 -7.33
CA GLY A 191 12.37 -6.52 -7.98
C GLY A 191 10.92 -6.19 -7.63
N ALA A 192 10.67 -5.21 -6.75
CA ALA A 192 9.30 -4.73 -6.55
C ALA A 192 8.75 -4.04 -7.82
N ASP A 193 7.47 -4.20 -8.08
CA ASP A 193 6.74 -3.49 -9.14
C ASP A 193 6.08 -2.23 -8.60
N THR A 194 5.62 -2.29 -7.36
CA THR A 194 5.06 -1.17 -6.61
C THR A 194 5.55 -1.19 -5.17
N VAL A 195 5.31 -0.08 -4.45
CA VAL A 195 5.69 0.03 -3.04
C VAL A 195 4.51 0.49 -2.18
N MET A 196 4.41 -0.06 -0.97
CA MET A 196 3.48 0.38 0.06
C MET A 196 4.23 1.18 1.13
N LEU A 197 3.77 2.41 1.37
CA LEU A 197 4.43 3.37 2.24
C LEU A 197 3.52 3.71 3.43
N GLY A 198 3.99 3.46 4.65
CA GLY A 198 3.26 3.78 5.88
C GLY A 198 3.67 5.14 6.44
N SER A 199 4.81 5.21 7.14
CA SER A 199 5.25 6.40 7.87
C SER A 199 5.49 7.63 7.00
N MET A 200 5.86 7.45 5.74
CA MET A 200 6.05 8.57 4.81
C MET A 200 4.75 9.32 4.53
N PHE A 201 3.62 8.60 4.49
CA PHE A 201 2.30 9.18 4.24
C PHE A 201 1.48 9.43 5.51
N ALA A 202 1.82 8.81 6.63
CA ALA A 202 1.06 8.92 7.88
C ALA A 202 0.95 10.36 8.42
N GLY A 203 1.91 11.23 8.08
CA GLY A 203 1.92 12.65 8.48
C GLY A 203 1.22 13.60 7.50
N THR A 204 0.59 13.10 6.44
CA THR A 204 -0.07 13.95 5.42
C THR A 204 -1.45 14.44 5.87
N THR A 205 -1.94 15.50 5.23
CA THR A 205 -3.29 16.02 5.45
C THR A 205 -4.35 14.94 5.22
N GLU A 206 -4.19 14.14 4.16
CA GLU A 206 -5.13 13.12 3.70
C GLU A 206 -5.12 11.85 4.56
N ALA A 207 -4.01 11.58 5.29
CA ALA A 207 -3.96 10.43 6.17
C ALA A 207 -4.97 10.59 7.34
N PRO A 208 -5.63 9.50 7.78
CA PRO A 208 -6.52 9.57 8.94
C PRO A 208 -5.75 9.92 10.23
N GLY A 209 -6.47 10.41 11.22
CA GLY A 209 -5.93 10.79 12.52
C GLY A 209 -5.85 12.30 12.74
N ASP A 210 -5.90 12.68 14.01
CA ASP A 210 -5.92 14.07 14.42
C ASP A 210 -4.54 14.69 14.40
N ILE A 211 -4.47 15.99 14.09
CA ILE A 211 -3.27 16.79 14.29
C ILE A 211 -3.15 17.12 15.77
N VAL A 212 -2.01 16.82 16.36
CA VAL A 212 -1.68 17.13 17.74
C VAL A 212 -0.47 18.07 17.81
N VAL A 213 -0.50 19.06 18.70
CA VAL A 213 0.63 19.94 18.93
C VAL A 213 1.44 19.41 20.10
N TYR A 214 2.74 19.27 19.89
CA TYR A 214 3.68 18.85 20.92
C TYR A 214 4.99 19.64 20.79
N GLN A 215 5.42 20.27 21.88
CA GLN A 215 6.60 21.14 21.89
C GLN A 215 6.60 22.19 20.75
N GLY A 216 5.45 22.82 20.51
CA GLY A 216 5.26 23.84 19.46
C GLY A 216 5.27 23.34 18.01
N LYS A 217 5.32 22.03 17.78
CA LYS A 217 5.31 21.42 16.44
C LYS A 217 4.05 20.57 16.24
N GLN A 218 3.58 20.51 15.00
CA GLN A 218 2.42 19.69 14.63
C GLN A 218 2.84 18.26 14.29
N TYR A 219 2.05 17.31 14.77
CA TYR A 219 2.20 15.88 14.54
C TYR A 219 0.85 15.25 14.22
N LYS A 220 0.86 14.10 13.57
CA LYS A 220 -0.31 13.20 13.47
C LYS A 220 -0.11 11.97 14.34
N ARG A 221 -1.18 11.48 14.94
CA ARG A 221 -1.18 10.19 15.62
C ARG A 221 -0.98 9.10 14.58
N TYR A 222 -0.10 8.15 14.87
CA TYR A 222 0.19 7.04 14.00
C TYR A 222 0.38 5.78 14.85
N ARG A 223 -0.28 4.69 14.46
CA ARG A 223 -0.20 3.44 15.20
C ARG A 223 -0.04 2.25 14.25
N GLY A 224 0.67 1.22 14.73
CA GLY A 224 0.78 -0.06 14.04
C GLY A 224 -0.50 -0.86 14.11
N MET A 225 -0.76 -1.67 13.09
CA MET A 225 -1.86 -2.64 13.10
C MET A 225 -1.71 -3.64 14.25
N GLY A 226 -0.48 -3.99 14.66
CA GLY A 226 -0.18 -4.84 15.80
C GLY A 226 -0.13 -4.10 17.14
N SER A 227 -0.47 -2.82 17.22
CA SER A 227 -0.51 -2.07 18.49
C SER A 227 -1.71 -2.47 19.34
N MET A 228 -1.60 -2.26 20.64
CA MET A 228 -2.68 -2.57 21.59
C MET A 228 -3.98 -1.84 21.20
N GLY A 229 -3.93 -0.55 20.89
CA GLY A 229 -5.12 0.22 20.51
C GLY A 229 -5.72 -0.20 19.17
N ALA A 230 -4.91 -0.75 18.24
CA ALA A 230 -5.45 -1.33 17.02
C ALA A 230 -6.15 -2.68 17.30
N MET A 231 -5.56 -3.52 18.15
CA MET A 231 -6.14 -4.81 18.54
C MET A 231 -7.40 -4.68 19.40
N GLN A 232 -7.50 -3.62 20.19
CA GLN A 232 -8.67 -3.29 21.02
C GLN A 232 -9.75 -2.51 20.24
N GLY A 233 -9.43 -2.03 19.04
CA GLY A 233 -10.34 -1.26 18.20
C GLY A 233 -11.63 -2.02 17.92
N ARG A 234 -12.79 -1.32 18.07
CA ARG A 234 -14.10 -1.85 17.72
C ARG A 234 -14.28 -1.79 16.21
N GLY A 235 -14.90 -2.81 15.62
CA GLY A 235 -15.38 -2.74 14.24
C GLY A 235 -16.41 -1.63 14.04
N LEU A 236 -16.67 -1.25 12.80
CA LEU A 236 -17.62 -0.20 12.42
C LEU A 236 -19.06 -0.44 12.95
N SER A 237 -19.40 -1.70 13.23
CA SER A 237 -20.70 -2.12 13.80
C SER A 237 -20.77 -2.07 15.32
N GLY A 238 -19.72 -1.61 16.02
CA GLY A 238 -19.66 -1.63 17.49
C GLY A 238 -19.38 -3.00 18.11
N GLU A 239 -19.19 -4.04 17.29
CA GLU A 239 -18.84 -5.38 17.73
C GLU A 239 -17.40 -5.44 18.25
N LYS A 240 -17.17 -6.31 19.24
CA LYS A 240 -15.86 -6.47 19.92
C LYS A 240 -14.76 -7.14 19.08
N ARG A 241 -14.93 -7.30 17.77
CA ARG A 241 -13.97 -7.94 16.89
C ARG A 241 -13.08 -6.93 16.19
N SER A 242 -11.78 -7.10 16.36
CA SER A 242 -10.76 -6.32 15.68
C SER A 242 -10.11 -7.18 14.60
N TYR A 243 -10.19 -6.79 13.34
CA TYR A 243 -9.45 -7.40 12.22
C TYR A 243 -7.95 -7.42 12.47
N SER A 244 -7.45 -6.51 13.30
CA SER A 244 -6.06 -6.47 13.70
C SER A 244 -5.63 -7.71 14.50
N LYS A 245 -6.51 -8.28 15.34
CA LYS A 245 -6.21 -9.53 16.06
C LYS A 245 -6.05 -10.73 15.11
N ASP A 246 -6.91 -10.83 14.08
CA ASP A 246 -6.84 -11.89 13.08
C ASP A 246 -5.53 -11.82 12.29
N ARG A 247 -5.13 -10.62 11.89
CA ARG A 247 -3.85 -10.37 11.20
C ARG A 247 -2.63 -10.92 11.95
N TYR A 248 -2.65 -10.88 13.29
CA TYR A 248 -1.58 -11.35 14.18
C TYR A 248 -1.87 -12.71 14.84
N PHE A 249 -2.80 -13.49 14.30
CA PHE A 249 -3.18 -14.81 14.79
C PHE A 249 -3.66 -14.82 16.25
N GLN A 250 -4.25 -13.73 16.72
CA GLN A 250 -4.77 -13.56 18.09
C GLN A 250 -6.29 -13.40 18.12
N ALA A 251 -7.00 -13.83 17.08
CA ALA A 251 -8.47 -13.71 16.99
C ALA A 251 -9.18 -14.41 18.18
N ASP A 252 -8.64 -15.54 18.64
CA ASP A 252 -9.21 -16.34 19.73
C ASP A 252 -8.91 -15.79 21.14
N VAL A 253 -8.05 -14.77 21.26
CA VAL A 253 -7.70 -14.16 22.54
C VAL A 253 -8.86 -13.29 23.03
N ARG A 254 -9.57 -13.76 24.05
CA ARG A 254 -10.77 -13.09 24.61
C ARG A 254 -10.43 -11.98 25.60
N SER A 255 -9.35 -12.15 26.35
CA SER A 255 -8.94 -11.24 27.42
C SER A 255 -7.87 -10.26 26.90
N GLU A 256 -8.09 -8.98 27.09
CA GLU A 256 -7.22 -7.91 26.55
C GLU A 256 -5.81 -7.94 27.17
N ASP A 257 -5.72 -8.35 28.45
CA ASP A 257 -4.46 -8.51 29.19
C ASP A 257 -3.57 -9.66 28.66
N LYS A 258 -4.14 -10.54 27.85
CA LYS A 258 -3.41 -11.67 27.21
C LYS A 258 -2.98 -11.37 25.78
N LEU A 259 -3.31 -10.20 25.25
CA LEU A 259 -2.84 -9.80 23.93
C LEU A 259 -1.35 -9.49 23.96
N VAL A 260 -0.64 -9.94 22.95
CA VAL A 260 0.78 -9.64 22.73
C VAL A 260 0.91 -8.66 21.57
N PRO A 261 1.13 -7.36 21.83
CA PRO A 261 1.24 -6.38 20.77
C PRO A 261 2.57 -6.51 20.02
N GLU A 262 2.49 -6.49 18.70
CA GLU A 262 3.64 -6.47 17.79
C GLU A 262 3.77 -5.14 17.04
N GLY A 263 3.27 -4.08 17.62
CA GLY A 263 3.34 -2.72 17.09
C GLY A 263 3.21 -1.67 18.18
N VAL A 264 3.71 -0.48 17.89
CA VAL A 264 3.67 0.66 18.80
C VAL A 264 2.68 1.71 18.32
N GLU A 265 2.27 2.56 19.25
CA GLU A 265 1.53 3.80 19.00
C GLU A 265 2.46 5.00 19.20
N GLY A 266 2.37 5.96 18.32
CA GLY A 266 3.22 7.13 18.37
C GLY A 266 2.65 8.30 17.59
N ARG A 267 3.54 9.16 17.19
CA ARG A 267 3.23 10.32 16.36
C ARG A 267 4.31 10.54 15.33
N VAL A 268 3.92 11.01 14.17
CA VAL A 268 4.82 11.40 13.08
C VAL A 268 4.68 12.90 12.83
N PRO A 269 5.74 13.61 12.41
CA PRO A 269 5.63 15.01 12.04
C PRO A 269 4.54 15.22 10.99
N PHE A 270 3.73 16.26 11.16
CA PHE A 270 2.81 16.70 10.12
C PHE A 270 3.59 17.26 8.93
N ARG A 271 3.25 16.86 7.73
CA ARG A 271 4.01 17.14 6.51
C ARG A 271 3.23 17.90 5.43
N GLY A 272 1.97 18.30 5.72
CA GLY A 272 1.09 18.91 4.71
C GLY A 272 0.52 17.89 3.72
N ASP A 273 0.24 18.34 2.52
CA ASP A 273 -0.47 17.57 1.50
C ASP A 273 0.43 16.49 0.87
N ILE A 274 -0.18 15.36 0.50
CA ILE A 274 0.49 14.18 -0.05
C ILE A 274 1.22 14.49 -1.36
N ASP A 275 0.71 15.41 -2.16
CA ASP A 275 1.26 15.74 -3.48
C ASP A 275 2.73 16.18 -3.40
N ALA A 276 3.08 17.00 -2.41
CA ALA A 276 4.45 17.43 -2.19
C ALA A 276 5.39 16.26 -1.87
N ILE A 277 4.92 15.30 -1.09
CA ILE A 277 5.71 14.11 -0.70
C ILE A 277 5.86 13.18 -1.91
N VAL A 278 4.79 12.92 -2.64
CA VAL A 278 4.82 12.11 -3.86
C VAL A 278 5.77 12.72 -4.90
N HIS A 279 5.72 14.04 -5.08
CA HIS A 279 6.65 14.75 -5.98
C HIS A 279 8.11 14.51 -5.59
N GLN A 280 8.46 14.59 -4.30
CA GLN A 280 9.81 14.33 -3.81
C GLN A 280 10.23 12.86 -4.03
N ILE A 281 9.33 11.91 -3.78
CA ILE A 281 9.60 10.48 -3.99
C ILE A 281 9.87 10.20 -5.47
N ILE A 282 9.01 10.70 -6.37
CA ILE A 282 9.16 10.54 -7.82
C ILE A 282 10.42 11.24 -8.31
N GLY A 283 10.74 12.43 -7.80
CA GLY A 283 11.97 13.14 -8.13
C GLY A 283 13.22 12.33 -7.78
N GLY A 284 13.26 11.76 -6.57
CA GLY A 284 14.36 10.89 -6.14
C GLY A 284 14.47 9.60 -6.94
N LEU A 285 13.35 8.98 -7.32
CA LEU A 285 13.34 7.82 -8.20
C LEU A 285 13.90 8.17 -9.60
N ARG A 286 13.43 9.27 -10.21
CA ARG A 286 13.93 9.74 -11.50
C ARG A 286 15.41 10.05 -11.46
N ALA A 287 15.90 10.67 -10.39
CA ALA A 287 17.34 10.91 -10.21
C ALA A 287 18.11 9.60 -10.17
N SER A 288 17.64 8.59 -9.41
CA SER A 288 18.26 7.26 -9.35
C SER A 288 18.27 6.59 -10.73
N MET A 289 17.17 6.64 -11.48
CA MET A 289 17.11 6.11 -12.85
C MET A 289 18.10 6.83 -13.77
N GLY A 290 18.21 8.16 -13.67
CA GLY A 290 19.19 8.94 -14.43
C GLY A 290 20.63 8.54 -14.13
N TYR A 291 21.01 8.42 -12.85
CA TYR A 291 22.35 8.00 -12.45
C TYR A 291 22.71 6.58 -12.89
N THR A 292 21.73 5.69 -12.95
CA THR A 292 21.94 4.29 -13.35
C THR A 292 21.72 4.04 -14.85
N GLY A 293 21.41 5.08 -15.63
CA GLY A 293 21.11 4.95 -17.06
C GLY A 293 19.93 4.04 -17.34
N SER A 294 18.85 4.16 -16.53
CA SER A 294 17.64 3.33 -16.67
C SER A 294 16.52 4.19 -17.24
N ALA A 295 16.08 3.91 -18.46
CA ALA A 295 14.94 4.61 -19.09
C ALA A 295 13.59 4.09 -18.56
N THR A 296 13.54 2.85 -18.08
CA THR A 296 12.35 2.18 -17.58
C THR A 296 12.60 1.52 -16.21
N LEU A 297 11.52 1.20 -15.47
CA LEU A 297 11.63 0.41 -14.23
C LEU A 297 12.15 -1.00 -14.50
N ALA A 298 11.87 -1.59 -15.65
CA ALA A 298 12.40 -2.89 -16.05
C ALA A 298 13.93 -2.84 -16.15
N GLU A 299 14.49 -1.78 -16.73
CA GLU A 299 15.94 -1.57 -16.79
C GLU A 299 16.54 -1.28 -15.40
N LEU A 300 15.81 -0.58 -14.53
CA LEU A 300 16.24 -0.35 -13.15
C LEU A 300 16.40 -1.67 -12.39
N LYS A 301 15.52 -2.65 -12.59
CA LYS A 301 15.59 -4.00 -11.99
C LYS A 301 16.85 -4.79 -12.42
N THR A 302 17.52 -4.42 -13.48
CA THR A 302 18.77 -5.06 -13.91
C THR A 302 20.01 -4.54 -13.20
N LYS A 303 19.90 -3.49 -12.38
CA LYS A 303 21.06 -2.84 -11.74
C LYS A 303 21.54 -3.63 -10.54
N ARG A 304 22.86 -3.61 -10.35
CA ARG A 304 23.52 -4.37 -9.28
C ARG A 304 23.49 -3.61 -7.96
N PHE A 305 23.36 -4.35 -6.87
CA PHE A 305 23.53 -3.85 -5.52
C PHE A 305 24.95 -4.08 -5.01
N VAL A 306 25.41 -3.17 -4.19
CA VAL A 306 26.62 -3.34 -3.39
C VAL A 306 26.20 -3.43 -1.94
N GLN A 307 26.53 -4.54 -1.28
CA GLN A 307 26.31 -4.70 0.15
C GLN A 307 27.36 -3.90 0.90
N ILE A 308 26.92 -3.05 1.80
CA ILE A 308 27.79 -2.25 2.67
C ILE A 308 27.49 -2.55 4.13
N THR A 309 28.47 -2.32 5.00
CA THR A 309 28.29 -2.41 6.45
C THR A 309 27.58 -1.16 6.98
N ALA A 310 27.05 -1.25 8.21
CA ALA A 310 26.50 -0.08 8.90
C ALA A 310 27.56 1.03 9.07
N ALA A 311 28.83 0.68 9.31
CA ALA A 311 29.93 1.63 9.39
C ALA A 311 30.21 2.31 8.03
N GLY A 312 30.18 1.54 6.94
CA GLY A 312 30.32 2.07 5.58
C GLY A 312 29.18 3.02 5.21
N LEU A 313 27.93 2.67 5.55
CA LEU A 313 26.79 3.55 5.35
C LEU A 313 26.95 4.86 6.15
N LYS A 314 27.35 4.76 7.41
CA LYS A 314 27.60 5.94 8.26
C LYS A 314 28.68 6.83 7.70
N ALA A 315 29.78 6.27 7.22
CA ALA A 315 30.88 7.02 6.62
C ALA A 315 30.44 7.79 5.36
N VAL A 316 29.69 7.15 4.47
CA VAL A 316 29.14 7.80 3.27
C VAL A 316 28.16 8.89 3.64
N SER A 317 27.25 8.63 4.57
CA SER A 317 26.28 9.63 5.04
C SER A 317 26.95 10.80 5.75
N TYR A 318 28.03 10.54 6.50
CA TYR A 318 28.77 11.57 7.21
C TYR A 318 29.48 12.53 6.26
N THR A 319 30.00 12.04 5.14
CA THR A 319 30.64 12.86 4.11
C THR A 319 29.63 13.84 3.49
N HIS A 320 28.38 13.44 3.34
CA HIS A 320 27.32 14.31 2.86
C HIS A 320 26.79 15.30 3.92
N LEU A 321 26.80 14.91 5.19
CA LEU A 321 26.31 15.75 6.29
C LEU A 321 27.31 16.83 6.71
N THR A 322 28.60 16.66 6.40
CA THR A 322 29.63 17.66 6.72
C THR A 322 29.69 18.81 5.71
N LEU A 323 29.12 18.65 4.52
CA LEU A 323 29.07 19.71 3.51
C LEU A 323 28.09 20.86 3.81
N PRO A 324 26.94 20.66 4.44
CA PRO A 324 26.01 21.74 4.77
C PRO A 324 26.08 22.23 6.22
N THR A 325 27.04 21.84 7.02
CA THR A 325 27.19 22.33 8.39
C THR A 325 27.87 23.69 8.50
N THR A 326 27.58 24.57 7.58
CA THR A 326 27.62 25.98 7.91
C THR A 326 26.41 26.26 8.77
N PRO A 327 26.55 26.64 10.03
CA PRO A 327 25.41 27.02 10.85
C PRO A 327 24.74 28.22 10.20
N TYR A 328 23.48 28.11 9.86
CA TYR A 328 22.60 29.23 9.63
C TYR A 328 21.98 29.71 10.92
#